data_5bc6ecb7e3cc551adff725655dc845fc
#
_entry.id   5bc6ecb7e3cc551adff725655dc845fc
#
_cell.length_a   1.000
_cell.length_b   1.000
_cell.length_c   1.000
_cell.angle_alpha   90.00
_cell.angle_beta   90.00
_cell.angle_gamma   90.00
#
_symmetry.space_group_name_H-M   'P 1'
#
loop_
_entity.id
_entity.type
_entity.pdbx_description
1 polymer ?
#
loop_
_entity_poly.entity_id
_entity_poly.type
_entity_poly.pdbx_seq_one_letter_code
_entity_poly.pdbx_strand_id
1 'polypeptide(L)'
;IGFIDNLPNATLDAFRATLSEALECDMLLLLVDATDSAKEFERKISATQREVNARYLGEDTKPLDNVRKIMCVLTKIESLSEEELTRKKSIVERHGYATPLAISVHQQIGLAELQDSMLEQLFGQPVTIKLSWSDTGRNIEGFLSDVYDAAMVIDKQEQKNRDLLVQVWINQQSLARLVSNSGGRIEVK
;
A
#
# COMPACT_ATOMS: atom_id res chain seq x y z
N ILE A 1 -11.47 -9.44 -5.39
CA ILE A 1 -11.33 -10.69 -6.19
C ILE A 1 -11.16 -11.81 -5.19
N GLY A 2 -11.97 -12.88 -5.29
CA GLY A 2 -11.85 -14.06 -4.44
C GLY A 2 -11.21 -15.22 -5.21
N PHE A 3 -10.24 -15.90 -4.61
CA PHE A 3 -9.69 -17.12 -5.18
C PHE A 3 -10.62 -18.29 -4.88
N ILE A 4 -11.15 -18.92 -5.92
CA ILE A 4 -12.03 -20.08 -5.83
C ILE A 4 -11.32 -21.27 -6.50
N ASP A 5 -11.15 -22.35 -5.76
CA ASP A 5 -10.59 -23.60 -6.31
C ASP A 5 -11.61 -24.30 -7.22
N ASN A 6 -11.11 -24.98 -8.23
CA ASN A 6 -11.89 -25.81 -9.15
C ASN A 6 -12.94 -25.05 -9.99
N LEU A 7 -12.59 -23.86 -10.49
CA LEU A 7 -13.43 -23.14 -11.47
C LEU A 7 -13.42 -23.87 -12.82
N PRO A 8 -14.56 -23.88 -13.55
CA PRO A 8 -14.59 -24.29 -14.95
C PRO A 8 -13.64 -23.42 -15.80
N ASN A 9 -13.04 -23.99 -16.85
CA ASN A 9 -12.03 -23.30 -17.67
C ASN A 9 -12.51 -21.94 -18.23
N ALA A 10 -13.77 -21.85 -18.67
CA ALA A 10 -14.34 -20.59 -19.17
C ALA A 10 -14.41 -19.49 -18.10
N THR A 11 -14.70 -19.86 -16.84
CA THR A 11 -14.71 -18.94 -15.70
C THR A 11 -13.29 -18.59 -15.29
N LEU A 12 -12.34 -19.52 -15.40
CA LEU A 12 -10.92 -19.28 -15.17
C LEU A 12 -10.36 -18.22 -16.14
N ASP A 13 -10.74 -18.23 -17.41
CA ASP A 13 -10.24 -17.27 -18.40
C ASP A 13 -10.77 -15.83 -18.12
N ALA A 14 -12.05 -15.70 -17.75
CA ALA A 14 -12.58 -14.41 -17.30
C ALA A 14 -11.90 -13.92 -16.02
N PHE A 15 -11.68 -14.81 -15.06
CA PHE A 15 -10.98 -14.52 -13.83
C PHE A 15 -9.51 -14.13 -14.08
N ARG A 16 -8.88 -14.77 -15.06
CA ARG A 16 -7.51 -14.46 -15.49
C ARG A 16 -7.36 -13.03 -16.01
N ALA A 17 -8.29 -12.54 -16.82
CA ALA A 17 -8.28 -11.15 -17.31
C ALA A 17 -8.36 -10.17 -16.13
N THR A 18 -9.33 -10.36 -15.23
CA THR A 18 -9.50 -9.52 -14.03
C THR A 18 -8.29 -9.56 -13.11
N LEU A 19 -7.68 -10.73 -12.93
CA LEU A 19 -6.47 -10.84 -12.11
C LEU A 19 -5.27 -10.15 -12.77
N SER A 20 -5.14 -10.21 -14.10
CA SER A 20 -4.08 -9.50 -14.83
C SER A 20 -4.20 -7.99 -14.64
N GLU A 21 -5.40 -7.42 -14.73
CA GLU A 21 -5.64 -6.00 -14.40
C GLU A 21 -5.29 -5.67 -12.95
N ALA A 22 -5.70 -6.53 -11.99
CA ALA A 22 -5.35 -6.35 -10.58
C ALA A 22 -3.83 -6.39 -10.34
N LEU A 23 -3.10 -7.14 -11.17
CA LEU A 23 -1.65 -7.22 -11.10
C LEU A 23 -0.93 -6.00 -11.72
N GLU A 24 -1.62 -5.09 -12.39
CA GLU A 24 -1.07 -3.81 -12.88
C GLU A 24 -1.10 -2.69 -11.84
N CYS A 25 -1.66 -2.95 -10.64
CA CYS A 25 -1.69 -1.97 -9.55
C CYS A 25 -0.31 -1.73 -8.91
N ASP A 26 -0.13 -0.61 -8.23
CA ASP A 26 1.12 -0.27 -7.52
C ASP A 26 1.34 -1.13 -6.27
N MET A 27 0.27 -1.65 -5.67
CA MET A 27 0.30 -2.51 -4.49
C MET A 27 -0.87 -3.49 -4.51
N LEU A 28 -0.66 -4.71 -4.06
CA LEU A 28 -1.68 -5.74 -3.91
C LEU A 28 -1.93 -6.05 -2.43
N LEU A 29 -3.18 -5.94 -1.98
CA LEU A 29 -3.59 -6.42 -0.67
C LEU A 29 -4.16 -7.84 -0.79
N LEU A 30 -3.51 -8.78 -0.12
CA LEU A 30 -4.01 -10.14 0.03
C LEU A 30 -4.77 -10.27 1.35
N LEU A 31 -6.10 -10.18 1.29
CA LEU A 31 -6.97 -10.33 2.45
C LEU A 31 -7.25 -11.81 2.71
N VAL A 32 -6.93 -12.28 3.91
CA VAL A 32 -7.11 -13.67 4.31
C VAL A 32 -7.98 -13.75 5.55
N ASP A 33 -9.03 -14.56 5.49
CA ASP A 33 -9.90 -14.80 6.63
C ASP A 33 -9.16 -15.62 7.69
N ALA A 34 -8.91 -15.01 8.83
CA ALA A 34 -8.18 -15.64 9.91
C ALA A 34 -9.04 -16.66 10.70
N THR A 35 -10.34 -16.73 10.48
CA THR A 35 -11.23 -17.72 11.15
C THR A 35 -11.20 -19.11 10.50
N ASP A 36 -10.64 -19.22 9.29
CA ASP A 36 -10.48 -20.53 8.63
C ASP A 36 -9.69 -21.51 9.49
N SER A 37 -9.99 -22.80 9.39
CA SER A 37 -9.15 -23.84 10.01
C SER A 37 -7.70 -23.74 9.48
N ALA A 38 -6.73 -24.19 10.25
CA ALA A 38 -5.31 -24.13 9.84
C ALA A 38 -5.06 -24.77 8.46
N LYS A 39 -5.71 -25.90 8.19
CA LYS A 39 -5.60 -26.62 6.91
C LYS A 39 -6.18 -25.81 5.75
N GLU A 40 -7.36 -25.24 5.94
CA GLU A 40 -8.03 -24.43 4.91
C GLU A 40 -7.28 -23.11 4.66
N PHE A 41 -6.82 -22.48 5.71
CA PHE A 41 -6.00 -21.27 5.66
C PHE A 41 -4.73 -21.49 4.84
N GLU A 42 -3.97 -22.55 5.16
CA GLU A 42 -2.73 -22.90 4.42
C GLU A 42 -3.02 -23.26 2.97
N ARG A 43 -4.11 -23.97 2.70
CA ARG A 43 -4.56 -24.30 1.34
C ARG A 43 -4.82 -23.04 0.51
N LYS A 44 -5.55 -22.06 1.08
CA LYS A 44 -5.86 -20.80 0.42
C LYS A 44 -4.62 -19.97 0.13
N ILE A 45 -3.71 -19.84 1.11
CA ILE A 45 -2.43 -19.15 0.92
C ILE A 45 -1.61 -19.79 -0.20
N SER A 46 -1.49 -21.13 -0.17
CA SER A 46 -0.73 -21.87 -1.19
C SER A 46 -1.33 -21.75 -2.60
N ALA A 47 -2.67 -21.76 -2.70
CA ALA A 47 -3.37 -21.58 -3.98
C ALA A 47 -3.14 -20.16 -4.53
N THR A 48 -3.30 -19.14 -3.68
CA THR A 48 -3.05 -17.74 -4.05
C THR A 48 -1.61 -17.54 -4.51
N GLN A 49 -0.63 -18.07 -3.76
CA GLN A 49 0.78 -17.95 -4.10
C GLN A 49 1.08 -18.58 -5.47
N ARG A 50 0.54 -19.75 -5.76
CA ARG A 50 0.71 -20.42 -7.08
C ARG A 50 0.13 -19.57 -8.21
N GLU A 51 -1.08 -19.04 -8.05
CA GLU A 51 -1.72 -18.21 -9.08
C GLU A 51 -1.00 -16.87 -9.29
N VAL A 52 -0.54 -16.24 -8.22
CA VAL A 52 0.24 -15.01 -8.30
C VAL A 52 1.59 -15.28 -8.97
N ASN A 53 2.32 -16.31 -8.53
CA ASN A 53 3.63 -16.65 -9.08
C ASN A 53 3.54 -17.06 -10.55
N ALA A 54 2.56 -17.86 -10.95
CA ALA A 54 2.37 -18.30 -12.34
C ALA A 54 2.21 -17.12 -13.33
N ARG A 55 1.78 -15.95 -12.84
CA ARG A 55 1.53 -14.77 -13.66
C ARG A 55 2.64 -13.75 -13.59
N TYR A 56 3.30 -13.62 -12.42
CA TYR A 56 4.47 -12.75 -12.26
C TYR A 56 5.74 -13.37 -12.84
N LEU A 57 5.86 -14.69 -12.77
CA LEU A 57 7.07 -15.38 -13.16
C LEU A 57 7.07 -15.82 -14.61
N GLY A 58 6.01 -15.63 -15.41
CA GLY A 58 5.95 -15.95 -16.84
C GLY A 58 7.06 -16.86 -17.34
N GLU A 59 6.96 -17.59 -18.43
CA GLU A 59 7.98 -18.54 -18.90
C GLU A 59 9.36 -17.89 -19.21
N ASP A 60 9.44 -16.55 -19.25
CA ASP A 60 10.69 -15.78 -19.43
C ASP A 60 11.09 -15.11 -18.10
N THR A 61 11.78 -15.88 -17.29
CA THR A 61 12.29 -15.51 -15.97
C THR A 61 13.36 -14.44 -16.03
N LYS A 62 12.99 -13.16 -15.94
CA LYS A 62 13.88 -12.15 -15.34
C LYS A 62 13.57 -12.07 -13.85
N PRO A 63 14.60 -12.01 -12.98
CA PRO A 63 14.37 -11.79 -11.54
C PRO A 63 13.53 -10.53 -11.38
N LEU A 64 12.48 -10.62 -10.56
CA LEU A 64 11.56 -9.53 -10.30
C LEU A 64 12.25 -8.42 -9.50
N ASP A 65 13.03 -7.56 -10.14
CA ASP A 65 13.41 -6.26 -9.57
C ASP A 65 12.21 -5.30 -9.41
N ASN A 66 11.04 -5.70 -9.91
CA ASN A 66 9.75 -5.05 -9.79
C ASN A 66 8.70 -5.96 -9.16
N VAL A 67 9.03 -6.71 -8.11
CA VAL A 67 8.00 -7.39 -7.30
C VAL A 67 7.09 -6.31 -6.73
N ARG A 68 5.90 -6.19 -7.31
CA ARG A 68 4.87 -5.33 -6.76
C ARG A 68 4.65 -5.70 -5.31
N LYS A 69 4.53 -4.69 -4.48
CA LYS A 69 4.43 -4.86 -3.05
C LYS A 69 3.14 -5.63 -2.73
N ILE A 70 3.27 -6.87 -2.29
CA ILE A 70 2.14 -7.67 -1.82
C ILE A 70 2.12 -7.58 -0.30
N MET A 71 1.05 -7.01 0.22
CA MET A 71 0.81 -6.94 1.66
C MET A 71 -0.26 -7.96 2.03
N CYS A 72 0.09 -8.94 2.87
CA CYS A 72 -0.87 -9.88 3.40
C CYS A 72 -1.52 -9.31 4.67
N VAL A 73 -2.85 -9.40 4.74
CA VAL A 73 -3.65 -8.88 5.85
C VAL A 73 -4.58 -9.97 6.37
N LEU A 74 -4.43 -10.32 7.63
CA LEU A 74 -5.31 -11.24 8.34
C LEU A 74 -6.55 -10.48 8.81
N THR A 75 -7.72 -10.93 8.39
CA THR A 75 -9.00 -10.30 8.75
C THR A 75 -9.75 -11.13 9.80
N LYS A 76 -10.72 -10.52 10.48
CA LYS A 76 -11.60 -11.17 11.48
C LYS A 76 -10.84 -11.74 12.67
N ILE A 77 -9.80 -11.06 13.12
CA ILE A 77 -8.95 -11.54 14.22
C ILE A 77 -9.62 -11.55 15.58
N GLU A 78 -10.75 -10.87 15.72
CA GLU A 78 -11.52 -10.81 16.97
C GLU A 78 -11.99 -12.16 17.51
N SER A 79 -11.98 -13.17 16.67
CA SER A 79 -12.40 -14.54 17.03
C SER A 79 -11.24 -15.45 17.41
N LEU A 80 -10.00 -14.95 17.34
CA LEU A 80 -8.80 -15.75 17.55
C LEU A 80 -8.13 -15.45 18.89
N SER A 81 -7.51 -16.46 19.48
CA SER A 81 -6.53 -16.26 20.54
C SER A 81 -5.20 -15.74 19.97
N GLU A 82 -4.36 -15.16 20.83
CA GLU A 82 -3.02 -14.69 20.43
C GLU A 82 -2.14 -15.83 19.87
N GLU A 83 -2.27 -17.04 20.43
CA GLU A 83 -1.54 -18.21 19.93
C GLU A 83 -1.97 -18.60 18.52
N GLU A 84 -3.27 -18.61 18.25
CA GLU A 84 -3.81 -18.90 16.91
C GLU A 84 -3.39 -17.86 15.90
N LEU A 85 -3.45 -16.58 16.26
CA LEU A 85 -2.99 -15.49 15.43
C LEU A 85 -1.50 -15.62 15.08
N THR A 86 -0.67 -15.91 16.08
CA THR A 86 0.77 -16.14 15.90
C THR A 86 1.05 -17.30 14.97
N ARG A 87 0.33 -18.42 15.12
CA ARG A 87 0.45 -19.57 14.19
C ARG A 87 0.09 -19.20 12.76
N LYS A 88 -0.98 -18.41 12.55
CA LYS A 88 -1.39 -17.99 11.21
C LYS A 88 -0.40 -17.00 10.58
N LYS A 89 0.16 -16.09 11.36
CA LYS A 89 1.27 -15.22 10.90
C LYS A 89 2.46 -16.07 10.42
N SER A 90 2.87 -17.06 11.20
CA SER A 90 3.97 -17.96 10.83
C SER A 90 3.68 -18.80 9.57
N ILE A 91 2.43 -19.15 9.29
CA ILE A 91 2.06 -19.82 8.04
C ILE A 91 2.28 -18.88 6.86
N VAL A 92 1.84 -17.62 6.94
CA VAL A 92 2.01 -16.62 5.90
C VAL A 92 3.50 -16.39 5.59
N GLU A 93 4.32 -16.23 6.63
CA GLU A 93 5.76 -16.02 6.51
C GLU A 93 6.48 -17.22 5.86
N ARG A 94 6.08 -18.46 6.19
CA ARG A 94 6.63 -19.66 5.54
C ARG A 94 6.33 -19.74 4.04
N HIS A 95 5.27 -19.09 3.59
CA HIS A 95 4.94 -18.95 2.17
C HIS A 95 5.65 -17.75 1.50
N GLY A 96 6.64 -17.14 2.16
CA GLY A 96 7.48 -16.10 1.57
C GLY A 96 6.88 -14.69 1.56
N TYR A 97 5.74 -14.49 2.22
CA TYR A 97 5.20 -13.14 2.44
C TYR A 97 5.86 -12.49 3.66
N ALA A 98 5.88 -11.16 3.69
CA ALA A 98 6.25 -10.43 4.91
C ALA A 98 5.27 -10.72 6.05
N THR A 99 5.66 -10.40 7.28
CA THR A 99 4.78 -10.52 8.46
C THR A 99 3.44 -9.82 8.18
N PRO A 100 2.33 -10.56 8.21
CA PRO A 100 1.04 -10.00 7.85
C PRO A 100 0.52 -9.06 8.93
N LEU A 101 -0.15 -7.99 8.50
CA LEU A 101 -0.96 -7.17 9.39
C LEU A 101 -2.21 -7.95 9.82
N ALA A 102 -2.71 -7.63 11.00
CA ALA A 102 -3.86 -8.30 11.57
C ALA A 102 -4.94 -7.27 11.92
N ILE A 103 -6.12 -7.41 11.34
CA ILE A 103 -7.20 -6.43 11.50
C ILE A 103 -8.52 -7.05 11.92
N SER A 104 -9.28 -6.29 12.67
CA SER A 104 -10.72 -6.50 12.86
C SER A 104 -11.47 -5.24 12.42
N VAL A 105 -12.23 -5.35 11.33
CA VAL A 105 -13.09 -4.25 10.87
C VAL A 105 -14.23 -4.04 11.87
N HIS A 106 -14.76 -5.11 12.44
CA HIS A 106 -15.85 -5.04 13.41
C HIS A 106 -15.46 -4.32 14.70
N GLN A 107 -14.23 -4.56 15.20
CA GLN A 107 -13.70 -3.92 16.41
C GLN A 107 -12.82 -2.70 16.11
N GLN A 108 -12.63 -2.35 14.84
CA GLN A 108 -11.76 -1.26 14.38
C GLN A 108 -10.29 -1.39 14.85
N ILE A 109 -9.81 -2.64 15.01
CA ILE A 109 -8.44 -2.94 15.42
C ILE A 109 -7.56 -3.02 14.17
N GLY A 110 -6.34 -2.44 14.23
CA GLY A 110 -5.31 -2.53 13.20
C GLY A 110 -5.57 -1.74 11.92
N LEU A 111 -6.68 -1.00 11.80
CA LEU A 111 -7.03 -0.27 10.57
C LEU A 111 -6.13 0.93 10.33
N ALA A 112 -5.78 1.68 11.37
CA ALA A 112 -4.84 2.80 11.26
C ALA A 112 -3.44 2.31 10.86
N GLU A 113 -2.95 1.23 11.49
CA GLU A 113 -1.67 0.59 11.15
C GLU A 113 -1.65 0.08 9.70
N LEU A 114 -2.76 -0.50 9.22
CA LEU A 114 -2.90 -0.89 7.82
C LEU A 114 -2.80 0.31 6.89
N GLN A 115 -3.51 1.41 7.19
CA GLN A 115 -3.47 2.63 6.40
C GLN A 115 -2.05 3.21 6.32
N ASP A 116 -1.38 3.35 7.46
CA ASP A 116 -0.02 3.89 7.54
C ASP A 116 0.97 2.99 6.76
N SER A 117 0.87 1.67 6.92
CA SER A 117 1.71 0.71 6.20
C SER A 117 1.49 0.75 4.68
N MET A 118 0.24 0.95 4.24
CA MET A 118 -0.07 1.13 2.81
C MET A 118 0.56 2.41 2.26
N LEU A 119 0.43 3.53 2.99
CA LEU A 119 1.00 4.81 2.59
C LEU A 119 2.53 4.75 2.56
N GLU A 120 3.14 4.14 3.56
CA GLU A 120 4.60 3.94 3.61
C GLU A 120 5.09 3.07 2.44
N GLN A 121 4.38 2.02 2.10
CA GLN A 121 4.73 1.18 0.95
C GLN A 121 4.59 1.91 -0.39
N LEU A 122 3.57 2.72 -0.57
CA LEU A 122 3.31 3.44 -1.82
C LEU A 122 4.22 4.65 -2.01
N PHE A 123 4.43 5.41 -0.94
CA PHE A 123 5.06 6.73 -1.00
C PHE A 123 6.41 6.81 -0.27
N GLY A 124 6.76 5.82 0.56
CA GLY A 124 7.90 5.89 1.47
C GLY A 124 7.53 6.61 2.76
N GLN A 125 8.53 7.13 3.49
CA GLN A 125 8.30 7.91 4.70
C GLN A 125 7.68 9.27 4.39
N PRO A 126 6.81 9.81 5.26
CA PRO A 126 6.28 11.15 5.06
C PRO A 126 7.39 12.18 5.13
N VAL A 127 7.31 13.18 4.28
CA VAL A 127 8.29 14.26 4.22
C VAL A 127 7.65 15.58 4.66
N THR A 128 8.44 16.45 5.29
CA THR A 128 8.03 17.83 5.56
C THR A 128 8.58 18.72 4.47
N ILE A 129 7.70 19.47 3.82
CA ILE A 129 8.07 20.48 2.85
C ILE A 129 7.80 21.87 3.43
N LYS A 130 8.64 22.81 3.08
CA LYS A 130 8.50 24.23 3.42
C LYS A 130 8.08 24.99 2.17
N LEU A 131 6.97 25.72 2.27
CA LEU A 131 6.52 26.67 1.26
C LEU A 131 6.92 28.07 1.72
N SER A 132 7.80 28.73 0.99
CA SER A 132 8.32 30.04 1.37
C SER A 132 7.40 31.17 0.92
N TRP A 133 7.08 32.09 1.83
CA TRP A 133 6.32 33.30 1.54
C TRP A 133 7.13 34.26 0.69
N SER A 134 6.47 35.03 -0.20
CA SER A 134 7.05 36.17 -0.92
C SER A 134 5.96 37.16 -1.30
N ASP A 135 6.26 38.42 -1.24
CA ASP A 135 5.37 39.50 -1.68
C ASP A 135 5.28 39.65 -3.20
N THR A 136 6.16 38.98 -3.93
CA THR A 136 6.22 39.01 -5.40
C THR A 136 6.07 37.62 -6.00
N GLY A 137 5.40 37.54 -7.14
CA GLY A 137 5.21 36.28 -7.86
C GLY A 137 3.96 35.50 -7.46
N ARG A 138 3.98 34.19 -7.68
CA ARG A 138 2.88 33.30 -7.32
C ARG A 138 2.72 33.24 -5.80
N ASN A 139 1.48 33.36 -5.30
CA ASN A 139 1.20 33.29 -3.88
C ASN A 139 1.38 31.87 -3.29
N ILE A 140 1.50 31.79 -1.98
CA ILE A 140 1.72 30.52 -1.26
C ILE A 140 0.55 29.56 -1.44
N GLU A 141 -0.68 30.06 -1.57
CA GLU A 141 -1.88 29.26 -1.79
C GLU A 141 -1.83 28.52 -3.12
N GLY A 142 -1.27 29.13 -4.17
CA GLY A 142 -1.06 28.49 -5.46
C GLY A 142 -0.07 27.32 -5.37
N PHE A 143 0.99 27.43 -4.58
CA PHE A 143 1.91 26.31 -4.32
C PHE A 143 1.27 25.25 -3.44
N LEU A 144 0.47 25.65 -2.46
CA LEU A 144 -0.26 24.71 -1.62
C LEU A 144 -1.27 23.90 -2.46
N SER A 145 -1.93 24.51 -3.45
CA SER A 145 -2.79 23.79 -4.38
C SER A 145 -2.01 22.72 -5.16
N ASP A 146 -0.82 23.05 -5.68
CA ASP A 146 0.03 22.08 -6.38
C ASP A 146 0.43 20.93 -5.46
N VAL A 147 0.63 21.18 -4.16
CA VAL A 147 0.92 20.14 -3.17
C VAL A 147 -0.28 19.24 -2.98
N TYR A 148 -1.50 19.78 -2.84
CA TYR A 148 -2.72 18.97 -2.72
C TYR A 148 -3.01 18.12 -3.96
N ASP A 149 -2.63 18.60 -5.16
CA ASP A 149 -2.79 17.87 -6.41
C ASP A 149 -1.77 16.72 -6.56
N ALA A 150 -0.60 16.83 -5.92
CA ALA A 150 0.51 15.90 -6.09
C ALA A 150 0.76 14.97 -4.89
N ALA A 151 0.18 15.28 -3.72
CA ALA A 151 0.51 14.63 -2.46
C ALA A 151 -0.71 14.51 -1.52
N MET A 152 -0.65 13.55 -0.62
CA MET A 152 -1.60 13.45 0.48
C MET A 152 -1.08 14.27 1.67
N VAL A 153 -1.75 15.38 2.00
CA VAL A 153 -1.38 16.25 3.10
C VAL A 153 -1.83 15.65 4.43
N ILE A 154 -0.87 15.55 5.37
CA ILE A 154 -1.09 15.04 6.72
C ILE A 154 -1.36 16.19 7.69
N ASP A 155 -0.49 17.19 7.68
CA ASP A 155 -0.53 18.34 8.58
C ASP A 155 -0.02 19.60 7.90
N LYS A 156 -0.46 20.75 8.42
CA LYS A 156 -0.08 22.06 7.93
C LYS A 156 0.11 23.04 9.08
N GLN A 157 1.27 23.67 9.16
CA GLN A 157 1.62 24.62 10.20
C GLN A 157 2.14 25.93 9.59
N GLU A 158 1.50 27.04 9.94
CA GLU A 158 1.98 28.37 9.56
C GLU A 158 3.08 28.82 10.52
N GLN A 159 4.16 29.37 9.92
CA GLN A 159 5.29 29.92 10.67
C GLN A 159 5.15 31.43 10.88
N LYS A 160 5.88 31.98 11.86
CA LYS A 160 5.85 33.42 12.18
C LYS A 160 6.19 34.34 11.00
N ASN A 161 6.99 33.85 10.05
CA ASN A 161 7.38 34.56 8.81
C ASN A 161 6.41 34.32 7.64
N ARG A 162 5.21 33.80 7.88
CA ARG A 162 4.19 33.42 6.89
C ARG A 162 4.58 32.24 5.97
N ASP A 163 5.70 31.59 6.22
CA ASP A 163 6.01 30.32 5.53
C ASP A 163 5.05 29.23 6.05
N LEU A 164 4.77 28.21 5.20
CA LEU A 164 4.02 27.03 5.61
C LEU A 164 4.96 25.82 5.67
N LEU A 165 4.88 25.09 6.77
CA LEU A 165 5.39 23.71 6.84
C LEU A 165 4.23 22.76 6.59
N VAL A 166 4.41 21.88 5.62
CA VAL A 166 3.39 20.91 5.22
C VAL A 166 3.98 19.52 5.30
N GLN A 167 3.41 18.65 6.10
CA GLN A 167 3.80 17.25 6.16
C GLN A 167 2.95 16.47 5.17
N VAL A 168 3.59 15.69 4.31
CA VAL A 168 2.93 15.01 3.19
C VAL A 168 3.45 13.60 2.95
N TRP A 169 2.55 12.74 2.46
CA TRP A 169 2.92 11.53 1.75
C TRP A 169 3.04 11.86 0.26
N ILE A 170 4.20 11.65 -0.32
CA ILE A 170 4.46 11.97 -1.73
C ILE A 170 5.54 11.04 -2.30
N ASN A 171 5.35 10.55 -3.52
CA ASN A 171 6.39 9.80 -4.18
C ASN A 171 7.55 10.72 -4.64
N GLN A 172 8.73 10.13 -4.77
CA GLN A 172 9.96 10.88 -5.09
C GLN A 172 9.87 11.67 -6.41
N GLN A 173 9.22 11.10 -7.43
CA GLN A 173 9.08 11.75 -8.73
C GLN A 173 8.20 13.00 -8.65
N SER A 174 7.06 12.92 -7.98
CA SER A 174 6.16 14.06 -7.77
C SER A 174 6.81 15.13 -6.91
N LEU A 175 7.55 14.73 -5.87
CA LEU A 175 8.30 15.65 -5.01
C LEU A 175 9.36 16.41 -5.82
N ALA A 176 10.17 15.71 -6.60
CA ALA A 176 11.19 16.36 -7.46
C ALA A 176 10.55 17.34 -8.45
N ARG A 177 9.40 16.98 -9.03
CA ARG A 177 8.65 17.85 -9.94
C ARG A 177 8.12 19.11 -9.24
N LEU A 178 7.54 18.98 -8.05
CA LEU A 178 7.07 20.12 -7.24
C LEU A 178 8.21 21.08 -6.90
N VAL A 179 9.33 20.56 -6.42
CA VAL A 179 10.51 21.37 -6.05
C VAL A 179 11.05 22.08 -7.28
N SER A 180 11.23 21.38 -8.41
CA SER A 180 11.74 21.96 -9.66
C SER A 180 10.85 23.08 -10.20
N ASN A 181 9.54 22.91 -10.17
CA ASN A 181 8.58 23.88 -10.71
C ASN A 181 8.35 25.07 -9.78
N SER A 182 8.82 25.02 -8.54
CA SER A 182 8.60 26.08 -7.55
C SER A 182 9.53 27.29 -7.68
N GLY A 183 10.59 27.18 -8.47
CA GLY A 183 11.62 28.25 -8.55
C GLY A 183 12.31 28.48 -7.19
N GLY A 184 12.52 27.44 -6.39
CA GLY A 184 13.17 27.55 -5.08
C GLY A 184 12.24 27.94 -3.92
N ARG A 185 10.93 27.97 -4.15
CA ARG A 185 9.91 28.32 -3.14
C ARG A 185 9.42 27.12 -2.32
N ILE A 186 9.70 25.92 -2.79
CA ILE A 186 9.43 24.66 -2.10
C ILE A 186 10.75 23.99 -1.75
N GLU A 187 10.94 23.73 -0.46
CA GLU A 187 12.14 23.06 0.08
C GLU A 187 11.71 21.83 0.90
N VAL A 188 12.49 20.76 0.81
CA VAL A 188 12.33 19.57 1.67
C VAL A 188 13.13 19.80 2.96
N LYS A 189 12.52 19.49 4.11
CA LYS A 189 13.09 19.66 5.45
C LYS A 189 13.54 18.33 6.04
#